data_0e667facb334b33eef47db5752d9d78b
#
_entry.id   0e667facb334b33eef47db5752d9d78b
#
_cell.length_a   1.000
_cell.length_b   1.000
_cell.length_c   1.000
_cell.angle_alpha   90.00
_cell.angle_beta   90.00
_cell.angle_gamma   90.00
#
_symmetry.space_group_name_H-M   'P 1'
#
loop_
_entity.id
_entity.type
_entity.pdbx_description
1 polymer ?
#
loop_
_entity_poly.entity_id
_entity_poly.type
_entity_poly.pdbx_seq_one_letter_code
_entity_poly.pdbx_strand_id
1 'polypeptide(L)'
;MASHLYRDTAVVLRTYRLGEADRIVVLLTEHHGKVRAVAKGVRKTMSRFGARLEPMSHVRLLLAQGRELDIVSQAEAVESLAPMVSDLDHITNGMAVLEAVDQLALDREPAPHLYRMLVGVLRTIAERSGPLVVPSFYWKLLAAEGLRPELDRCVRCGEDGPLVAFDLEQGGVLCRTCRTGASLSPEALQIMRLILGGRLNDALDLPSSPATHEVAGHATRAVEHHIERRLRTVAMFEHT
;
A
#
# COMPACT_ATOMS: atom_id res chain seq x y z
N MET A 1 21.00 22.63 22.15
CA MET A 1 21.14 21.18 22.18
C MET A 1 21.50 20.72 20.76
N ALA A 2 22.58 19.94 20.60
CA ALA A 2 22.96 19.39 19.29
C ALA A 2 21.83 18.46 18.80
N SER A 3 21.28 18.73 17.60
CA SER A 3 20.27 17.88 16.97
C SER A 3 20.95 16.56 16.61
N HIS A 4 20.41 15.44 17.08
CA HIS A 4 20.90 14.11 16.72
C HIS A 4 20.65 13.87 15.24
N LEU A 5 21.72 13.61 14.47
CA LEU A 5 21.64 13.26 13.06
C LEU A 5 21.59 11.74 12.92
N TYR A 6 20.69 11.26 12.07
CA TYR A 6 20.62 9.84 11.72
C TYR A 6 20.36 9.64 10.22
N ARG A 7 20.77 8.46 9.72
CA ARG A 7 20.54 8.06 8.33
C ARG A 7 19.50 6.97 8.27
N ASP A 8 18.64 7.02 7.23
CA ASP A 8 17.71 5.94 6.94
C ASP A 8 17.39 5.92 5.45
N THR A 9 16.82 4.82 5.00
CA THR A 9 16.22 4.69 3.67
C THR A 9 14.70 4.73 3.83
N ALA A 10 14.00 5.43 2.95
CA ALA A 10 12.58 5.66 3.09
C ALA A 10 11.85 5.73 1.74
N VAL A 11 10.56 5.43 1.78
CA VAL A 11 9.61 5.77 0.72
C VAL A 11 8.81 6.99 1.16
N VAL A 12 8.67 7.99 0.29
CA VAL A 12 7.83 9.16 0.52
C VAL A 12 6.36 8.77 0.32
N LEU A 13 5.58 8.77 1.40
CA LEU A 13 4.15 8.42 1.37
C LEU A 13 3.29 9.58 0.87
N ARG A 14 3.51 10.77 1.42
CA ARG A 14 2.77 11.99 1.05
C ARG A 14 3.50 13.25 1.47
N THR A 15 3.07 14.39 0.93
CA THR A 15 3.64 15.69 1.26
C THR A 15 2.57 16.74 1.54
N TYR A 16 2.88 17.71 2.41
CA TYR A 16 2.04 18.86 2.70
C TYR A 16 2.82 20.15 2.53
N ARG A 17 2.16 21.22 2.09
CA ARG A 17 2.75 22.55 2.06
C ARG A 17 2.96 23.07 3.48
N LEU A 18 4.14 23.65 3.73
CA LEU A 18 4.48 24.33 4.97
C LEU A 18 5.02 25.72 4.63
N GLY A 19 4.23 26.76 4.88
CA GLY A 19 4.57 28.12 4.45
C GLY A 19 4.79 28.24 2.93
N GLU A 20 5.65 29.17 2.51
CA GLU A 20 5.84 29.47 1.09
C GLU A 20 6.81 28.54 0.37
N ALA A 21 7.87 28.10 1.05
CA ALA A 21 9.00 27.40 0.42
C ALA A 21 9.19 25.95 0.89
N ASP A 22 8.60 25.57 2.00
CA ASP A 22 8.84 24.28 2.66
C ASP A 22 7.71 23.28 2.41
N ARG A 23 8.00 22.00 2.71
CA ARG A 23 6.99 20.93 2.81
C ARG A 23 7.24 20.08 4.04
N ILE A 24 6.17 19.55 4.62
CA ILE A 24 6.24 18.38 5.48
C ILE A 24 6.18 17.17 4.58
N VAL A 25 7.12 16.26 4.73
CA VAL A 25 7.16 14.97 4.06
C VAL A 25 6.84 13.88 5.08
N VAL A 26 5.94 12.97 4.73
CA VAL A 26 5.63 11.76 5.51
C VAL A 26 6.34 10.60 4.85
N LEU A 27 7.14 9.89 5.63
CA LEU A 27 8.08 8.88 5.18
C LEU A 27 7.77 7.55 5.87
N LEU A 28 7.74 6.45 5.13
CA LEU A 28 7.93 5.14 5.74
C LEU A 28 9.42 4.80 5.65
N THR A 29 10.08 4.77 6.79
CA THR A 29 11.52 4.48 6.87
C THR A 29 11.75 3.00 7.17
N GLU A 30 12.92 2.51 6.81
CA GLU A 30 13.30 1.11 7.00
C GLU A 30 13.46 0.76 8.48
N HIS A 31 14.01 1.70 9.29
CA HIS A 31 14.43 1.40 10.66
C HIS A 31 13.69 2.20 11.74
N HIS A 32 13.01 3.31 11.39
CA HIS A 32 12.36 4.20 12.37
C HIS A 32 10.84 4.31 12.18
N GLY A 33 10.22 3.42 11.36
CA GLY A 33 8.80 3.44 11.10
C GLY A 33 8.33 4.66 10.31
N LYS A 34 7.12 5.12 10.56
CA LYS A 34 6.60 6.32 9.91
C LYS A 34 7.17 7.58 10.57
N VAL A 35 7.86 8.41 9.77
CA VAL A 35 8.53 9.64 10.22
C VAL A 35 7.95 10.84 9.47
N ARG A 36 7.72 11.93 10.19
CA ARG A 36 7.32 13.21 9.60
C ARG A 36 8.50 14.18 9.69
N ALA A 37 8.89 14.77 8.55
CA ALA A 37 10.04 15.66 8.49
C ALA A 37 9.76 16.90 7.65
N VAL A 38 10.42 18.02 7.98
CA VAL A 38 10.38 19.27 7.21
C VAL A 38 11.49 19.26 6.17
N ALA A 39 11.12 19.41 4.90
CA ALA A 39 12.04 19.66 3.80
C ALA A 39 12.09 21.17 3.51
N LYS A 40 13.09 21.84 4.09
CA LYS A 40 13.24 23.30 3.96
C LYS A 40 13.66 23.70 2.56
N GLY A 41 12.97 24.69 1.98
CA GLY A 41 13.26 25.25 0.66
C GLY A 41 12.98 24.29 -0.50
N VAL A 42 12.27 23.19 -0.28
CA VAL A 42 12.01 22.17 -1.31
C VAL A 42 11.22 22.71 -2.51
N ARG A 43 10.40 23.75 -2.31
CA ARG A 43 9.57 24.38 -3.36
C ARG A 43 10.29 25.53 -4.10
N LYS A 44 11.51 25.86 -3.73
CA LYS A 44 12.29 26.87 -4.46
C LYS A 44 12.76 26.31 -5.81
N THR A 45 12.80 27.15 -6.84
CA THR A 45 13.23 26.77 -8.20
C THR A 45 14.60 26.09 -8.21
N MET A 46 15.53 26.56 -7.38
CA MET A 46 16.86 25.97 -7.19
C MET A 46 16.93 25.10 -5.94
N SER A 47 15.91 24.25 -5.74
CA SER A 47 15.89 23.34 -4.59
C SER A 47 16.98 22.28 -4.71
N ARG A 48 17.75 22.09 -3.63
CA ARG A 48 18.73 21.00 -3.52
C ARG A 48 18.11 19.59 -3.51
N PHE A 49 16.81 19.49 -3.25
CA PHE A 49 16.11 18.20 -3.20
C PHE A 49 15.56 17.80 -4.57
N GLY A 50 15.19 18.79 -5.44
CA GLY A 50 14.52 18.51 -6.72
C GLY A 50 13.26 17.66 -6.52
N ALA A 51 13.05 16.67 -7.39
CA ALA A 51 11.90 15.76 -7.33
C ALA A 51 12.08 14.59 -6.33
N ARG A 52 13.19 14.52 -5.60
CA ARG A 52 13.51 13.36 -4.73
C ARG A 52 12.55 13.17 -3.55
N LEU A 53 11.78 14.21 -3.20
CA LEU A 53 10.84 14.16 -2.07
C LEU A 53 9.37 14.23 -2.54
N GLU A 54 9.10 13.85 -3.78
CA GLU A 54 7.72 13.64 -4.25
C GLU A 54 7.20 12.26 -3.81
N PRO A 55 5.88 12.07 -3.67
CA PRO A 55 5.30 10.77 -3.34
C PRO A 55 5.81 9.65 -4.24
N MET A 56 5.91 8.43 -3.74
CA MET A 56 6.51 7.24 -4.35
C MET A 56 8.04 7.26 -4.47
N SER A 57 8.71 8.38 -4.20
CA SER A 57 10.18 8.42 -4.24
C SER A 57 10.79 7.50 -3.19
N HIS A 58 11.71 6.63 -3.62
CA HIS A 58 12.54 5.80 -2.74
C HIS A 58 13.90 6.47 -2.56
N VAL A 59 14.20 6.88 -1.33
CA VAL A 59 15.30 7.82 -1.04
C VAL A 59 16.12 7.38 0.17
N ARG A 60 17.43 7.66 0.11
CA ARG A 60 18.32 7.64 1.27
C ARG A 60 18.37 9.04 1.85
N LEU A 61 18.20 9.16 3.16
CA LEU A 61 18.04 10.42 3.88
C LEU A 61 19.08 10.57 4.98
N LEU A 62 19.52 11.82 5.19
CA LEU A 62 20.11 12.29 6.44
C LEU A 62 19.07 13.20 7.12
N LEU A 63 18.65 12.79 8.30
CA LEU A 63 17.62 13.46 9.08
C LEU A 63 18.22 14.03 10.37
N ALA A 64 17.80 15.22 10.74
CA ALA A 64 18.06 15.80 12.05
C ALA A 64 16.82 15.61 12.92
N GLN A 65 16.97 14.89 14.02
CA GLN A 65 15.87 14.61 14.93
C GLN A 65 15.32 15.88 15.55
N GLY A 66 14.03 16.10 15.41
CA GLY A 66 13.28 17.18 16.03
C GLY A 66 12.38 16.69 17.16
N ARG A 67 11.69 17.61 17.81
CA ARG A 67 10.74 17.28 18.88
C ARG A 67 9.46 16.64 18.33
N GLU A 68 8.87 17.21 17.29
CA GLU A 68 7.63 16.75 16.65
C GLU A 68 7.87 16.38 15.19
N LEU A 69 8.66 17.19 14.49
CA LEU A 69 9.03 17.01 13.10
C LEU A 69 10.55 16.98 12.98
N ASP A 70 11.07 16.01 12.26
CA ASP A 70 12.48 15.97 11.89
C ASP A 70 12.79 16.98 10.79
N ILE A 71 14.04 17.17 10.46
CA ILE A 71 14.46 18.05 9.36
C ILE A 71 15.24 17.21 8.36
N VAL A 72 14.83 17.24 7.10
CA VAL A 72 15.60 16.63 6.01
C VAL A 72 16.84 17.48 5.74
N SER A 73 18.01 16.92 6.05
CA SER A 73 19.31 17.54 5.79
C SER A 73 19.84 17.19 4.40
N GLN A 74 19.72 15.92 3.98
CA GLN A 74 20.13 15.42 2.67
C GLN A 74 19.10 14.41 2.17
N ALA A 75 18.94 14.29 0.84
CA ALA A 75 18.12 13.29 0.18
C ALA A 75 18.79 12.86 -1.14
N GLU A 76 18.99 11.56 -1.30
CA GLU A 76 19.54 10.92 -2.49
C GLU A 76 18.55 9.88 -2.98
N ALA A 77 18.26 9.85 -4.30
CA ALA A 77 17.42 8.82 -4.86
C ALA A 77 18.11 7.45 -4.79
N VAL A 78 17.41 6.44 -4.32
CA VAL A 78 17.85 5.03 -4.39
C VAL A 78 17.53 4.46 -5.76
N GLU A 79 16.33 4.80 -6.28
CA GLU A 79 15.83 4.36 -7.57
C GLU A 79 15.23 5.55 -8.34
N SER A 80 15.16 5.41 -9.67
CA SER A 80 14.52 6.42 -10.51
C SER A 80 13.01 6.40 -10.33
N LEU A 81 12.40 7.56 -10.12
CA LEU A 81 10.94 7.71 -10.09
C LEU A 81 10.32 7.72 -11.50
N ALA A 82 11.11 7.88 -12.55
CA ALA A 82 10.62 8.03 -13.92
C ALA A 82 9.65 6.91 -14.36
N PRO A 83 9.89 5.62 -14.10
CA PRO A 83 8.93 4.56 -14.46
C PRO A 83 7.56 4.72 -13.78
N MET A 84 7.54 5.21 -12.54
CA MET A 84 6.30 5.40 -11.77
C MET A 84 5.44 6.56 -12.28
N VAL A 85 6.05 7.58 -12.86
CA VAL A 85 5.33 8.80 -13.31
C VAL A 85 5.14 8.84 -14.82
N SER A 86 5.54 7.81 -15.54
CA SER A 86 5.41 7.71 -17.00
C SER A 86 4.00 7.35 -17.46
N ASP A 87 3.19 6.76 -16.58
CA ASP A 87 1.86 6.25 -16.88
C ASP A 87 0.88 6.61 -15.76
N LEU A 88 -0.37 6.94 -16.14
CA LEU A 88 -1.42 7.31 -15.20
C LEU A 88 -1.82 6.14 -14.29
N ASP A 89 -1.85 4.92 -14.82
CA ASP A 89 -2.16 3.72 -14.05
C ASP A 89 -1.09 3.44 -12.99
N HIS A 90 0.20 3.67 -13.32
CA HIS A 90 1.29 3.54 -12.36
C HIS A 90 1.16 4.57 -11.22
N ILE A 91 0.87 5.84 -11.56
CA ILE A 91 0.66 6.90 -10.57
C ILE A 91 -0.50 6.52 -9.65
N THR A 92 -1.61 6.13 -10.24
CA THR A 92 -2.84 5.75 -9.57
C THR A 92 -2.65 4.58 -8.61
N ASN A 93 -2.09 3.48 -9.11
CA ASN A 93 -1.82 2.28 -8.34
C ASN A 93 -0.80 2.58 -7.22
N GLY A 94 0.24 3.35 -7.51
CA GLY A 94 1.22 3.79 -6.53
C GLY A 94 0.57 4.60 -5.40
N MET A 95 -0.27 5.58 -5.74
CA MET A 95 -0.97 6.40 -4.73
C MET A 95 -1.93 5.58 -3.87
N ALA A 96 -2.65 4.60 -4.45
CA ALA A 96 -3.53 3.70 -3.70
C ALA A 96 -2.75 2.85 -2.67
N VAL A 97 -1.61 2.33 -3.07
CA VAL A 97 -0.70 1.58 -2.17
C VAL A 97 -0.14 2.47 -1.06
N LEU A 98 0.33 3.68 -1.41
CA LEU A 98 0.85 4.64 -0.41
C LEU A 98 -0.22 5.03 0.61
N GLU A 99 -1.46 5.24 0.17
CA GLU A 99 -2.56 5.60 1.07
C GLU A 99 -2.83 4.48 2.08
N ALA A 100 -2.94 3.23 1.64
CA ALA A 100 -3.15 2.08 2.52
C ALA A 100 -2.02 1.95 3.55
N VAL A 101 -0.77 2.07 3.11
CA VAL A 101 0.40 1.98 3.99
C VAL A 101 0.46 3.14 4.99
N ASP A 102 0.13 4.37 4.57
CA ASP A 102 0.11 5.52 5.47
C ASP A 102 -0.94 5.40 6.58
N GLN A 103 -2.07 4.74 6.32
CA GLN A 103 -3.09 4.48 7.34
C GLN A 103 -2.66 3.39 8.34
N LEU A 104 -1.92 2.38 7.89
CA LEU A 104 -1.52 1.24 8.73
C LEU A 104 -0.22 1.49 9.49
N ALA A 105 0.73 2.21 8.90
CA ALA A 105 2.01 2.46 9.55
C ALA A 105 1.85 3.36 10.78
N LEU A 106 2.44 2.94 11.90
CA LEU A 106 2.45 3.70 13.14
C LEU A 106 3.62 4.70 13.19
N ASP A 107 3.37 5.87 13.81
CA ASP A 107 4.39 6.91 13.93
C ASP A 107 5.54 6.42 14.83
N ARG A 108 6.77 6.47 14.32
CA ARG A 108 7.99 6.10 15.03
C ARG A 108 8.08 4.62 15.49
N GLU A 109 7.23 3.76 14.97
CA GLU A 109 7.30 2.33 15.25
C GLU A 109 7.90 1.59 14.05
N PRO A 110 9.08 0.95 14.21
CA PRO A 110 9.75 0.23 13.13
C PRO A 110 8.89 -0.89 12.54
N ALA A 111 8.68 -0.84 11.23
CA ALA A 111 7.92 -1.84 10.48
C ALA A 111 8.69 -2.32 9.24
N PRO A 112 9.84 -3.01 9.40
CA PRO A 112 10.72 -3.36 8.29
C PRO A 112 10.07 -4.32 7.29
N HIS A 113 9.10 -5.13 7.73
CA HIS A 113 8.33 -5.98 6.82
C HIS A 113 7.42 -5.14 5.91
N LEU A 114 6.66 -4.21 6.47
CA LEU A 114 5.79 -3.29 5.73
C LEU A 114 6.60 -2.44 4.74
N TYR A 115 7.77 -1.93 5.17
CA TYR A 115 8.68 -1.19 4.30
C TYR A 115 9.11 -2.02 3.08
N ARG A 116 9.57 -3.28 3.29
CA ARG A 116 9.96 -4.17 2.18
C ARG A 116 8.80 -4.49 1.25
N MET A 117 7.60 -4.71 1.79
CA MET A 117 6.39 -4.93 0.99
C MET A 117 6.08 -3.71 0.11
N LEU A 118 6.15 -2.51 0.68
CA LEU A 118 5.93 -1.26 -0.06
C LEU A 118 6.94 -1.09 -1.19
N VAL A 119 8.24 -1.23 -0.91
CA VAL A 119 9.28 -1.14 -1.96
C VAL A 119 9.04 -2.18 -3.05
N GLY A 120 8.70 -3.41 -2.68
CA GLY A 120 8.43 -4.49 -3.63
C GLY A 120 7.25 -4.21 -4.55
N VAL A 121 6.13 -3.72 -4.01
CA VAL A 121 4.95 -3.42 -4.85
C VAL A 121 5.18 -2.20 -5.74
N LEU A 122 5.90 -1.17 -5.29
CA LEU A 122 6.23 -0.03 -6.15
C LEU A 122 7.12 -0.44 -7.32
N ARG A 123 8.09 -1.32 -7.12
CA ARG A 123 8.87 -1.92 -8.22
C ARG A 123 7.99 -2.71 -9.18
N THR A 124 7.09 -3.55 -8.65
CA THR A 124 6.14 -4.31 -9.48
C THR A 124 5.28 -3.38 -10.33
N ILE A 125 4.75 -2.27 -9.75
CA ILE A 125 3.95 -1.28 -10.49
C ILE A 125 4.79 -0.60 -11.59
N ALA A 126 6.06 -0.28 -11.31
CA ALA A 126 6.96 0.34 -12.29
C ALA A 126 7.31 -0.58 -13.47
N GLU A 127 7.30 -1.89 -13.27
CA GLU A 127 7.69 -2.91 -14.26
C GLU A 127 6.50 -3.44 -15.07
N ARG A 128 5.29 -3.43 -14.48
CA ARG A 128 4.11 -4.05 -15.10
C ARG A 128 2.80 -3.42 -14.64
N SER A 129 1.86 -3.31 -15.56
CA SER A 129 0.47 -2.97 -15.29
C SER A 129 -0.37 -4.25 -15.18
N GLY A 130 -1.41 -4.23 -14.36
CA GLY A 130 -2.35 -5.34 -14.29
C GLY A 130 -3.42 -5.15 -13.21
N PRO A 131 -4.60 -5.77 -13.40
CA PRO A 131 -5.77 -5.56 -12.54
C PRO A 131 -5.58 -6.08 -11.12
N LEU A 132 -4.60 -6.97 -10.91
CA LEU A 132 -4.38 -7.63 -9.63
C LEU A 132 -3.14 -7.17 -8.86
N VAL A 133 -2.37 -6.17 -9.34
CA VAL A 133 -1.17 -5.70 -8.64
C VAL A 133 -1.53 -5.11 -7.27
N VAL A 134 -2.41 -4.10 -7.25
CA VAL A 134 -2.87 -3.47 -6.00
C VAL A 134 -3.71 -4.43 -5.15
N PRO A 135 -4.71 -5.15 -5.69
CA PRO A 135 -5.47 -6.13 -4.91
C PRO A 135 -4.63 -7.22 -4.25
N SER A 136 -3.62 -7.73 -4.96
CA SER A 136 -2.68 -8.71 -4.39
C SER A 136 -1.86 -8.12 -3.24
N PHE A 137 -1.42 -6.88 -3.38
CA PHE A 137 -0.74 -6.18 -2.29
C PHE A 137 -1.66 -6.05 -1.07
N TYR A 138 -2.92 -5.65 -1.25
CA TYR A 138 -3.88 -5.50 -0.16
C TYR A 138 -4.13 -6.83 0.59
N TRP A 139 -4.35 -7.92 -0.13
CA TRP A 139 -4.52 -9.24 0.49
C TRP A 139 -3.27 -9.69 1.26
N LYS A 140 -2.08 -9.46 0.71
CA LYS A 140 -0.83 -9.80 1.38
C LYS A 140 -0.55 -8.89 2.58
N LEU A 141 -0.92 -7.62 2.48
CA LEU A 141 -0.83 -6.66 3.58
C LEU A 141 -1.69 -7.11 4.76
N LEU A 142 -2.98 -7.42 4.52
CA LEU A 142 -3.88 -7.94 5.54
C LEU A 142 -3.37 -9.25 6.14
N ALA A 143 -2.85 -10.16 5.32
CA ALA A 143 -2.27 -11.41 5.81
C ALA A 143 -1.03 -11.18 6.71
N ALA A 144 -0.23 -10.15 6.42
CA ALA A 144 0.92 -9.76 7.24
C ALA A 144 0.49 -9.15 8.61
N GLU A 145 -0.66 -8.48 8.64
CA GLU A 145 -1.30 -7.97 9.87
C GLU A 145 -2.06 -9.07 10.68
N GLY A 146 -1.95 -10.33 10.25
CA GLY A 146 -2.62 -11.45 10.93
C GLY A 146 -4.08 -11.68 10.48
N LEU A 147 -4.53 -10.96 9.46
CA LEU A 147 -5.91 -11.02 8.94
C LEU A 147 -5.99 -11.85 7.64
N ARG A 148 -5.22 -12.94 7.57
CA ARG A 148 -5.29 -13.85 6.44
C ARG A 148 -6.67 -14.52 6.40
N PRO A 149 -7.46 -14.36 5.31
CA PRO A 149 -8.77 -14.97 5.24
C PRO A 149 -8.70 -16.50 5.10
N GLU A 150 -9.67 -17.18 5.69
CA GLU A 150 -9.92 -18.60 5.42
C GLU A 150 -10.56 -18.74 4.04
N LEU A 151 -9.94 -19.53 3.15
CA LEU A 151 -10.38 -19.70 1.77
C LEU A 151 -10.68 -21.15 1.39
N ASP A 152 -10.45 -22.11 2.29
CA ASP A 152 -10.51 -23.53 1.97
C ASP A 152 -11.79 -24.20 2.48
N ARG A 153 -12.35 -23.67 3.59
CA ARG A 153 -13.59 -24.20 4.19
C ARG A 153 -14.50 -23.05 4.65
N CYS A 154 -15.77 -23.36 4.81
CA CYS A 154 -16.75 -22.43 5.36
C CYS A 154 -16.39 -22.05 6.80
N VAL A 155 -16.16 -20.73 7.06
CA VAL A 155 -15.78 -20.25 8.39
C VAL A 155 -16.83 -20.47 9.48
N ARG A 156 -18.10 -20.74 9.08
CA ARG A 156 -19.21 -20.95 10.00
C ARG A 156 -19.46 -22.42 10.36
N CYS A 157 -19.45 -23.32 9.39
CA CYS A 157 -19.77 -24.73 9.60
C CYS A 157 -18.60 -25.70 9.34
N GLY A 158 -17.48 -25.21 8.79
CA GLY A 158 -16.30 -26.03 8.50
C GLY A 158 -16.38 -26.89 7.25
N GLU A 159 -17.51 -26.88 6.52
CA GLU A 159 -17.66 -27.68 5.31
C GLU A 159 -16.84 -27.16 4.14
N ASP A 160 -16.34 -28.10 3.30
CA ASP A 160 -15.55 -27.83 2.10
C ASP A 160 -16.44 -27.67 0.83
N GLY A 161 -17.80 -27.64 1.01
CA GLY A 161 -18.77 -27.55 -0.07
C GLY A 161 -18.64 -26.31 -0.95
N PRO A 162 -19.53 -26.08 -1.92
CA PRO A 162 -19.44 -24.91 -2.78
C PRO A 162 -19.40 -23.61 -1.94
N LEU A 163 -18.23 -22.97 -1.94
CA LEU A 163 -17.99 -21.70 -1.25
C LEU A 163 -18.42 -20.57 -2.20
N VAL A 164 -19.43 -19.78 -1.81
CA VAL A 164 -20.16 -18.87 -2.71
C VAL A 164 -20.27 -17.44 -2.21
N ALA A 165 -19.73 -17.17 -1.02
CA ALA A 165 -19.75 -15.83 -0.44
C ALA A 165 -18.47 -15.58 0.37
N PHE A 166 -18.16 -14.30 0.57
CA PHE A 166 -17.09 -13.84 1.42
C PHE A 166 -17.65 -12.89 2.49
N ASP A 167 -17.31 -13.17 3.75
CA ASP A 167 -17.74 -12.39 4.90
C ASP A 167 -16.52 -11.76 5.57
N LEU A 168 -16.47 -10.42 5.57
CA LEU A 168 -15.35 -9.66 6.14
C LEU A 168 -15.28 -9.79 7.66
N GLU A 169 -16.42 -9.79 8.35
CA GLU A 169 -16.48 -9.84 9.81
C GLU A 169 -16.05 -11.22 10.31
N GLN A 170 -16.43 -12.28 9.59
CA GLN A 170 -16.03 -13.65 9.91
C GLN A 170 -14.65 -14.03 9.36
N GLY A 171 -14.05 -13.16 8.54
CA GLY A 171 -12.70 -13.32 8.03
C GLY A 171 -12.52 -14.46 7.01
N GLY A 172 -13.53 -14.77 6.18
CA GLY A 172 -13.37 -15.81 5.20
C GLY A 172 -14.60 -16.18 4.39
N VAL A 173 -14.53 -17.36 3.74
CA VAL A 173 -15.54 -17.84 2.80
C VAL A 173 -16.67 -18.60 3.48
N LEU A 174 -17.84 -18.56 2.86
CA LEU A 174 -19.06 -19.23 3.33
C LEU A 174 -19.64 -20.12 2.25
N CYS A 175 -20.15 -21.30 2.68
CA CYS A 175 -20.89 -22.20 1.84
C CYS A 175 -22.31 -21.67 1.52
N ARG A 176 -23.00 -22.33 0.59
CA ARG A 176 -24.36 -21.93 0.15
C ARG A 176 -25.36 -21.86 1.30
N THR A 177 -25.28 -22.77 2.28
CA THR A 177 -26.18 -22.84 3.44
C THR A 177 -25.92 -21.71 4.45
N CYS A 178 -24.66 -21.36 4.65
CA CYS A 178 -24.25 -20.33 5.62
C CYS A 178 -24.13 -18.93 5.03
N ARG A 179 -24.44 -18.76 3.74
CA ARG A 179 -24.21 -17.56 2.97
C ARG A 179 -24.73 -16.30 3.63
N THR A 180 -23.80 -15.41 3.93
CA THR A 180 -24.00 -13.99 4.28
C THR A 180 -22.90 -13.17 3.55
N GLY A 181 -22.91 -11.86 3.68
CA GLY A 181 -21.88 -11.03 3.07
C GLY A 181 -21.99 -10.92 1.55
N ALA A 182 -20.86 -10.63 0.89
CA ALA A 182 -20.81 -10.44 -0.55
C ALA A 182 -20.64 -11.77 -1.30
N SER A 183 -21.23 -11.86 -2.49
CA SER A 183 -21.04 -13.03 -3.37
C SER A 183 -19.57 -13.22 -3.72
N LEU A 184 -19.14 -14.46 -3.92
CA LEU A 184 -17.81 -14.83 -4.37
C LEU A 184 -17.92 -15.90 -5.45
N SER A 185 -17.42 -15.58 -6.67
CA SER A 185 -17.37 -16.55 -7.76
C SER A 185 -16.26 -17.58 -7.53
N PRO A 186 -16.41 -18.81 -8.08
CA PRO A 186 -15.36 -19.83 -7.99
C PRO A 186 -14.02 -19.35 -8.57
N GLU A 187 -14.06 -18.57 -9.65
CA GLU A 187 -12.90 -18.01 -10.32
C GLU A 187 -12.19 -16.98 -9.41
N ALA A 188 -12.95 -16.07 -8.77
CA ALA A 188 -12.39 -15.10 -7.83
C ALA A 188 -11.77 -15.80 -6.61
N LEU A 189 -12.42 -16.85 -6.08
CA LEU A 189 -11.85 -17.66 -5.00
C LEU A 189 -10.52 -18.30 -5.41
N GLN A 190 -10.41 -18.85 -6.63
CA GLN A 190 -9.15 -19.41 -7.11
C GLN A 190 -8.06 -18.34 -7.23
N ILE A 191 -8.38 -17.15 -7.72
CA ILE A 191 -7.42 -16.04 -7.78
C ILE A 191 -6.93 -15.66 -6.38
N MET A 192 -7.83 -15.55 -5.39
CA MET A 192 -7.43 -15.26 -4.00
C MET A 192 -6.50 -16.35 -3.43
N ARG A 193 -6.76 -17.61 -3.75
CA ARG A 193 -5.88 -18.74 -3.39
C ARG A 193 -4.51 -18.65 -4.04
N LEU A 194 -4.41 -18.25 -5.31
CA LEU A 194 -3.12 -18.02 -5.98
C LEU A 194 -2.33 -16.92 -5.27
N ILE A 195 -2.97 -15.78 -4.98
CA ILE A 195 -2.33 -14.63 -4.31
C ILE A 195 -1.76 -15.03 -2.95
N LEU A 196 -2.57 -15.68 -2.12
CA LEU A 196 -2.21 -16.00 -0.74
C LEU A 196 -1.47 -17.35 -0.60
N GLY A 197 -1.57 -18.23 -1.60
CA GLY A 197 -0.91 -19.54 -1.63
C GLY A 197 0.51 -19.53 -2.19
N GLY A 198 1.12 -18.35 -2.45
CA GLY A 198 2.51 -18.25 -2.91
C GLY A 198 2.69 -18.29 -4.44
N ARG A 199 1.61 -18.32 -5.21
CA ARG A 199 1.62 -18.29 -6.68
C ARG A 199 1.28 -16.89 -7.22
N LEU A 200 1.89 -15.86 -6.63
CA LEU A 200 1.57 -14.47 -6.94
C LEU A 200 1.79 -14.14 -8.43
N ASN A 201 2.88 -14.61 -9.03
CA ASN A 201 3.15 -14.31 -10.44
C ASN A 201 2.05 -14.84 -11.36
N ASP A 202 1.52 -16.04 -11.09
CA ASP A 202 0.42 -16.60 -11.87
C ASP A 202 -0.85 -15.74 -11.76
N ALA A 203 -1.11 -15.16 -10.58
CA ALA A 203 -2.21 -14.23 -10.41
C ALA A 203 -1.98 -12.90 -11.14
N LEU A 204 -0.76 -12.35 -11.09
CA LEU A 204 -0.41 -11.09 -11.73
C LEU A 204 -0.40 -11.16 -13.27
N ASP A 205 -0.31 -12.35 -13.84
CA ASP A 205 -0.35 -12.59 -15.30
C ASP A 205 -1.80 -12.71 -15.84
N LEU A 206 -2.80 -12.72 -14.96
CA LEU A 206 -4.19 -12.82 -15.38
C LEU A 206 -4.69 -11.50 -16.01
N PRO A 207 -5.42 -11.59 -17.14
CA PRO A 207 -6.03 -10.43 -17.78
C PRO A 207 -7.20 -9.88 -16.97
N SER A 208 -7.61 -8.66 -17.29
CA SER A 208 -8.83 -8.06 -16.73
C SER A 208 -10.05 -8.93 -17.05
N SER A 209 -10.85 -9.20 -16.04
CA SER A 209 -12.04 -10.05 -16.12
C SER A 209 -13.01 -9.71 -14.98
N PRO A 210 -14.29 -10.17 -15.04
CA PRO A 210 -15.21 -10.01 -13.91
C PRO A 210 -14.65 -10.57 -12.60
N ALA A 211 -13.93 -11.69 -12.63
CA ALA A 211 -13.35 -12.31 -11.45
C ALA A 211 -12.20 -11.47 -10.87
N THR A 212 -11.34 -10.87 -11.70
CA THR A 212 -10.27 -9.98 -11.20
C THR A 212 -10.85 -8.71 -10.60
N HIS A 213 -11.93 -8.16 -11.14
CA HIS A 213 -12.64 -7.01 -10.56
C HIS A 213 -13.31 -7.37 -9.24
N GLU A 214 -13.89 -8.57 -9.15
CA GLU A 214 -14.48 -9.08 -7.91
C GLU A 214 -13.43 -9.19 -6.79
N VAL A 215 -12.26 -9.78 -7.10
CA VAL A 215 -11.12 -9.84 -6.17
C VAL A 215 -10.66 -8.45 -5.74
N ALA A 216 -10.58 -7.50 -6.66
CA ALA A 216 -10.21 -6.11 -6.37
C ALA A 216 -11.22 -5.45 -5.42
N GLY A 217 -12.52 -5.63 -5.68
CA GLY A 217 -13.58 -5.11 -4.82
C GLY A 217 -13.54 -5.71 -3.40
N HIS A 218 -13.29 -7.01 -3.28
CA HIS A 218 -13.13 -7.66 -1.95
C HIS A 218 -11.87 -7.16 -1.24
N ALA A 219 -10.74 -7.03 -1.93
CA ALA A 219 -9.48 -6.55 -1.34
C ALA A 219 -9.62 -5.13 -0.79
N THR A 220 -10.22 -4.23 -1.58
CA THR A 220 -10.46 -2.84 -1.17
C THR A 220 -11.34 -2.77 0.07
N ARG A 221 -12.50 -3.44 0.05
CA ARG A 221 -13.41 -3.47 1.20
C ARG A 221 -12.75 -4.07 2.45
N ALA A 222 -11.90 -5.09 2.29
CA ALA A 222 -11.21 -5.71 3.41
C ALA A 222 -10.19 -4.76 4.05
N VAL A 223 -9.42 -4.02 3.26
CA VAL A 223 -8.50 -3.00 3.79
C VAL A 223 -9.27 -1.87 4.45
N GLU A 224 -10.31 -1.32 3.79
CA GLU A 224 -11.15 -0.25 4.33
C GLU A 224 -11.82 -0.65 5.66
N HIS A 225 -12.29 -1.89 5.76
CA HIS A 225 -12.84 -2.44 7.00
C HIS A 225 -11.80 -2.49 8.12
N HIS A 226 -10.58 -2.95 7.81
CA HIS A 226 -9.50 -3.05 8.79
C HIS A 226 -9.02 -1.67 9.29
N ILE A 227 -8.91 -0.69 8.38
CA ILE A 227 -8.48 0.68 8.77
C ILE A 227 -9.64 1.55 9.30
N GLU A 228 -10.87 1.01 9.34
CA GLU A 228 -12.10 1.72 9.72
C GLU A 228 -12.32 3.03 8.93
N ARG A 229 -11.84 3.07 7.68
CA ARG A 229 -11.86 4.27 6.84
C ARG A 229 -11.89 3.93 5.35
N ARG A 230 -12.59 4.73 4.56
CA ARG A 230 -12.54 4.64 3.09
C ARG A 230 -11.24 5.17 2.52
N LEU A 231 -10.69 4.45 1.55
CA LEU A 231 -9.54 4.88 0.76
C LEU A 231 -9.98 5.92 -0.26
N ARG A 232 -9.39 7.12 -0.19
CA ARG A 232 -9.76 8.26 -1.06
C ARG A 232 -9.36 8.02 -2.51
N THR A 233 -8.22 7.37 -2.73
CA THR A 233 -7.69 7.07 -4.05
C THR A 233 -8.62 6.14 -4.82
N VAL A 234 -9.25 5.17 -4.15
CA VAL A 234 -10.21 4.25 -4.77
C VAL A 234 -11.51 4.97 -5.16
N ALA A 235 -12.00 5.88 -4.31
CA ALA A 235 -13.22 6.65 -4.59
C ALA A 235 -13.12 7.55 -5.84
N MET A 236 -11.92 7.91 -6.28
CA MET A 236 -11.71 8.68 -7.51
C MET A 236 -11.99 7.87 -8.78
N PHE A 237 -12.00 6.53 -8.73
CA PHE A 237 -12.18 5.63 -9.88
C PHE A 237 -13.60 5.09 -10.02
N GLU A 238 -14.41 5.10 -8.95
CA GLU A 238 -15.82 4.70 -9.02
C GLU A 238 -16.70 5.70 -9.79
N HIS A 239 -16.15 6.84 -10.22
CA HIS A 239 -16.86 7.95 -10.89
C HIS A 239 -16.41 8.15 -12.36
N THR A 240 -15.64 7.24 -12.94
CA THR A 240 -15.25 7.24 -14.36
C THR A 240 -15.82 6.02 -15.07
#